data_ff3c1e0055a1440ba51ecfc3e0a30c3f
#
_entry.id   ff3c1e0055a1440ba51ecfc3e0a30c3f
#
_cell.length_a   1.000
_cell.length_b   1.000
_cell.length_c   1.000
_cell.angle_alpha   90.00
_cell.angle_beta   90.00
_cell.angle_gamma   90.00
#
_symmetry.space_group_name_H-M   'P 1'
#
loop_
_entity.id
_entity.type
_entity.pdbx_description
1 polymer ?
#
loop_
_entity_poly.entity_id
_entity_poly.type
_entity_poly.pdbx_seq_one_letter_code
_entity_poly.pdbx_strand_id
1 'polypeptide(L)'
;LKMVETTLEMIETIDAAKFPSNIVKEYYDVIRELMTAILRLDGYKTHGEGAHKKLIEYIEQNYKQFTGYEISLLDDLRITRNKIAYDGFFVREDYLTRRKPTVLEIIRKLKLLINEKLSH
;
A
#
# COMPACT_ATOMS: atom_id res chain seq x y z
N LEU A 1 0.20 -3.83 14.10
CA LEU A 1 0.06 -4.83 13.03
C LEU A 1 1.37 -5.59 12.84
N LYS A 2 1.46 -6.69 13.53
CA LYS A 2 2.69 -7.49 13.57
C LYS A 2 3.10 -8.04 12.19
N MET A 3 2.12 -8.47 11.39
CA MET A 3 2.39 -8.98 10.04
C MET A 3 2.97 -7.90 9.12
N VAL A 4 2.47 -6.68 9.25
CA VAL A 4 3.00 -5.54 8.46
C VAL A 4 4.46 -5.32 8.78
N GLU A 5 4.83 -5.28 10.05
CA GLU A 5 6.22 -5.07 10.45
C GLU A 5 7.13 -6.20 9.98
N THR A 6 6.66 -7.45 10.09
CA THR A 6 7.40 -8.61 9.61
C THR A 6 7.62 -8.55 8.10
N THR A 7 6.59 -8.17 7.35
CA THR A 7 6.69 -8.05 5.90
C THR A 7 7.66 -6.94 5.51
N LEU A 8 7.63 -5.80 6.20
CA LEU A 8 8.55 -4.69 5.93
C LEU A 8 10.00 -5.10 6.19
N GLU A 9 10.25 -5.85 7.24
CA GLU A 9 11.59 -6.40 7.51
C GLU A 9 12.04 -7.34 6.39
N MET A 10 11.15 -8.23 5.95
CA MET A 10 11.43 -9.16 4.86
C MET A 10 11.81 -8.40 3.58
N ILE A 11 11.05 -7.35 3.24
CA ILE A 11 11.31 -6.58 2.02
C ILE A 11 12.74 -6.04 2.01
N GLU A 12 13.26 -5.59 3.16
CA GLU A 12 14.62 -5.05 3.23
C GLU A 12 15.70 -6.10 2.94
N THR A 13 15.37 -7.39 3.01
CA THR A 13 16.32 -8.47 2.72
C THR A 13 16.29 -8.90 1.24
N ILE A 14 15.33 -8.40 0.45
CA ILE A 14 15.17 -8.80 -0.95
C ILE A 14 16.04 -7.91 -1.84
N ASP A 15 16.75 -8.55 -2.78
CA ASP A 15 17.57 -7.84 -3.76
C ASP A 15 16.66 -7.08 -4.74
N ALA A 16 16.67 -5.75 -4.63
CA ALA A 16 15.80 -4.88 -5.42
C ALA A 16 16.13 -4.91 -6.92
N ALA A 17 17.40 -5.16 -7.27
CA ALA A 17 17.79 -5.25 -8.67
C ALA A 17 17.27 -6.54 -9.30
N LYS A 18 17.20 -7.61 -8.51
CA LYS A 18 16.82 -8.93 -8.99
C LYS A 18 15.31 -9.19 -8.89
N PHE A 19 14.65 -8.64 -7.86
CA PHE A 19 13.25 -8.95 -7.59
C PHE A 19 12.37 -7.70 -7.41
N PRO A 20 12.42 -6.72 -8.33
CA PRO A 20 11.64 -5.49 -8.15
C PRO A 20 10.14 -5.74 -8.16
N SER A 21 9.65 -6.67 -8.98
CA SER A 21 8.21 -6.99 -9.05
C SER A 21 7.70 -7.55 -7.72
N ASN A 22 8.47 -8.42 -7.09
CA ASN A 22 8.11 -9.01 -5.81
C ASN A 22 8.03 -7.94 -4.72
N ILE A 23 8.98 -7.01 -4.72
CA ILE A 23 9.00 -5.93 -3.75
C ILE A 23 7.80 -5.00 -3.93
N VAL A 24 7.48 -4.62 -5.17
CA VAL A 24 6.31 -3.77 -5.46
C VAL A 24 5.03 -4.44 -4.96
N LYS A 25 4.88 -5.73 -5.25
CA LYS A 25 3.72 -6.50 -4.82
C LYS A 25 3.60 -6.52 -3.30
N GLU A 26 4.69 -6.76 -2.59
CA GLU A 26 4.69 -6.81 -1.13
C GLU A 26 4.40 -5.45 -0.51
N TYR A 27 4.94 -4.36 -1.07
CA TYR A 27 4.62 -3.02 -0.59
C TYR A 27 3.13 -2.71 -0.74
N TYR A 28 2.55 -3.06 -1.89
CA TYR A 28 1.13 -2.80 -2.07
C TYR A 28 0.29 -3.62 -1.07
N ASP A 29 0.66 -4.87 -0.82
CA ASP A 29 -0.06 -5.72 0.13
C ASP A 29 0.01 -5.15 1.55
N VAL A 30 1.15 -4.58 1.96
CA VAL A 30 1.29 -3.87 3.23
C VAL A 30 0.35 -2.67 3.28
N ILE A 31 0.37 -1.84 2.25
CA ILE A 31 -0.48 -0.64 2.18
C ILE A 31 -1.96 -1.02 2.26
N ARG A 32 -2.36 -2.03 1.50
CA ARG A 32 -3.74 -2.51 1.50
C ARG A 32 -4.17 -2.97 2.89
N GLU A 33 -3.29 -3.70 3.58
CA GLU A 33 -3.58 -4.16 4.94
C GLU A 33 -3.76 -3.00 5.91
N LEU A 34 -2.90 -1.98 5.80
CA LEU A 34 -3.01 -0.78 6.63
C LEU A 34 -4.29 0.00 6.33
N MET A 35 -4.65 0.17 5.05
CA MET A 35 -5.90 0.83 4.68
C MET A 35 -7.12 0.06 5.19
N THR A 36 -7.08 -1.26 5.12
CA THR A 36 -8.15 -2.11 5.62
C THR A 36 -8.31 -1.94 7.14
N ALA A 37 -7.20 -1.86 7.86
CA ALA A 37 -7.24 -1.64 9.31
C ALA A 37 -7.89 -0.29 9.66
N ILE A 38 -7.56 0.76 8.92
CA ILE A 38 -8.15 2.08 9.12
C ILE A 38 -9.67 2.02 8.90
N LEU A 39 -10.08 1.40 7.81
CA LEU A 39 -11.50 1.27 7.49
C LEU A 39 -12.26 0.56 8.61
N ARG A 40 -11.69 -0.54 9.13
CA ARG A 40 -12.29 -1.28 10.24
C ARG A 40 -12.36 -0.47 11.53
N LEU A 41 -11.32 0.29 11.83
CA LEU A 41 -11.31 1.16 13.00
C LEU A 41 -12.38 2.25 12.89
N ASP A 42 -12.72 2.66 11.68
CA ASP A 42 -13.79 3.62 11.42
C ASP A 42 -15.17 2.95 11.39
N GLY A 43 -15.25 1.64 11.56
CA GLY A 43 -16.51 0.92 11.66
C GLY A 43 -17.07 0.40 10.35
N TYR A 44 -16.26 0.32 9.29
CA TYR A 44 -16.71 -0.10 7.97
C TYR A 44 -15.99 -1.36 7.48
N LYS A 45 -16.54 -1.95 6.44
CA LYS A 45 -15.93 -3.07 5.72
C LYS A 45 -16.14 -2.89 4.23
N THR A 46 -15.17 -3.33 3.44
CA THR A 46 -15.35 -3.50 2.01
C THR A 46 -15.15 -4.97 1.68
N HIS A 47 -15.90 -5.46 0.73
CA HIS A 47 -15.75 -6.82 0.23
C HIS A 47 -16.33 -6.90 -1.18
N GLY A 48 -15.96 -7.97 -1.88
CA GLY A 48 -16.43 -8.19 -3.23
C GLY A 48 -15.53 -7.54 -4.26
N GLU A 49 -15.99 -7.55 -5.50
CA GLU A 49 -15.27 -7.00 -6.63
C GLU A 49 -15.09 -5.50 -6.47
N GLY A 50 -13.88 -5.01 -6.77
CA GLY A 50 -13.57 -3.59 -6.65
C GLY A 50 -13.29 -3.11 -5.24
N ALA A 51 -13.20 -4.00 -4.26
CA ALA A 51 -12.97 -3.64 -2.86
C ALA A 51 -11.68 -2.84 -2.66
N HIS A 52 -10.59 -3.20 -3.36
CA HIS A 52 -9.31 -2.50 -3.21
C HIS A 52 -9.38 -1.07 -3.73
N LYS A 53 -10.07 -0.85 -4.83
CA LYS A 53 -10.27 0.50 -5.37
C LYS A 53 -11.10 1.34 -4.39
N LYS A 54 -12.11 0.75 -3.79
CA LYS A 54 -12.96 1.44 -2.80
C LYS A 54 -12.17 1.84 -1.56
N LEU A 55 -11.19 1.04 -1.14
CA LEU A 55 -10.30 1.42 -0.04
C LEU A 55 -9.55 2.72 -0.34
N ILE A 56 -8.99 2.84 -1.54
CA ILE A 56 -8.26 4.03 -1.95
C ILE A 56 -9.20 5.24 -1.99
N GLU A 57 -10.39 5.08 -2.55
CA GLU A 57 -11.39 6.14 -2.61
C GLU A 57 -11.80 6.60 -1.21
N TYR A 58 -11.95 5.67 -0.27
CA TYR A 58 -12.27 5.99 1.11
C TYR A 58 -11.18 6.83 1.76
N ILE A 59 -9.92 6.45 1.59
CA ILE A 59 -8.78 7.19 2.12
C ILE A 59 -8.75 8.61 1.53
N GLU A 60 -8.94 8.73 0.22
CA GLU A 60 -8.96 10.02 -0.46
C GLU A 60 -10.04 10.95 0.10
N GLN A 61 -11.24 10.41 0.30
CA GLN A 61 -12.39 11.21 0.73
C GLN A 61 -12.34 11.62 2.20
N ASN A 62 -11.71 10.82 3.05
CA ASN A 62 -11.79 11.00 4.49
C ASN A 62 -10.52 11.50 5.16
N TYR A 63 -9.37 11.43 4.48
CA TYR A 63 -8.08 11.77 5.08
C TYR A 63 -7.28 12.69 4.17
N LYS A 64 -7.40 13.99 4.41
CA LYS A 64 -6.83 15.03 3.52
C LYS A 64 -5.33 15.20 3.64
N GLN A 65 -4.68 14.54 4.59
CA GLN A 65 -3.23 14.55 4.71
C GLN A 65 -2.53 13.79 3.58
N PHE A 66 -3.26 12.97 2.82
CA PHE A 66 -2.70 12.30 1.65
C PHE A 66 -2.82 13.22 0.44
N THR A 67 -1.70 13.44 -0.24
CA THR A 67 -1.66 14.34 -1.40
C THR A 67 -2.30 13.68 -2.63
N GLY A 68 -2.66 14.50 -3.63
CA GLY A 68 -3.16 13.96 -4.89
C GLY A 68 -2.17 13.02 -5.56
N TYR A 69 -0.87 13.33 -5.47
CA TYR A 69 0.18 12.47 -6.01
C TYR A 69 0.21 11.12 -5.29
N GLU A 70 0.10 11.12 -3.96
CA GLU A 70 0.08 9.89 -3.17
C GLU A 70 -1.13 9.01 -3.51
N ILE A 71 -2.30 9.61 -3.65
CA ILE A 71 -3.52 8.89 -4.03
C ILE A 71 -3.38 8.29 -5.44
N SER A 72 -2.86 9.07 -6.40
CA SER A 72 -2.59 8.56 -7.75
C SER A 72 -1.62 7.38 -7.72
N LEU A 73 -0.59 7.46 -6.89
CA LEU A 73 0.39 6.38 -6.76
C LEU A 73 -0.25 5.12 -6.16
N LEU A 74 -1.14 5.26 -5.19
CA LEU A 74 -1.87 4.12 -4.63
C LEU A 74 -2.63 3.37 -5.72
N ASP A 75 -3.33 4.10 -6.60
CA ASP A 75 -4.09 3.47 -7.68
C ASP A 75 -3.16 2.82 -8.70
N ASP A 76 -2.05 3.48 -9.03
CA ASP A 76 -1.04 2.93 -9.94
C ASP A 76 -0.45 1.63 -9.38
N LEU A 77 -0.13 1.60 -8.08
CA LEU A 77 0.39 0.41 -7.42
C LEU A 77 -0.63 -0.73 -7.44
N ARG A 78 -1.91 -0.41 -7.21
CA ARG A 78 -2.99 -1.40 -7.26
C ARG A 78 -3.05 -2.07 -8.63
N ILE A 79 -3.05 -1.26 -9.68
CA ILE A 79 -3.12 -1.75 -11.07
C ILE A 79 -1.88 -2.57 -11.38
N THR A 80 -0.71 -2.08 -11.03
CA THR A 80 0.56 -2.76 -11.30
C THR A 80 0.64 -4.10 -10.55
N ARG A 81 0.23 -4.11 -9.28
CA ARG A 81 0.21 -5.34 -8.48
C ARG A 81 -0.70 -6.40 -9.10
N ASN A 82 -1.85 -5.99 -9.63
CA ASN A 82 -2.77 -6.92 -10.28
C ASN A 82 -2.16 -7.48 -11.58
N LYS A 83 -1.46 -6.65 -12.35
CA LYS A 83 -0.77 -7.12 -13.55
C LYS A 83 0.34 -8.13 -13.21
N ILE A 84 1.08 -7.89 -12.13
CA ILE A 84 2.11 -8.81 -11.66
C ILE A 84 1.49 -10.14 -11.26
N ALA A 85 0.42 -10.09 -10.46
CA ALA A 85 -0.21 -11.28 -9.87
C ALA A 85 -0.96 -12.14 -10.89
N TYR A 86 -1.66 -11.50 -11.84
CA TYR A 86 -2.57 -12.21 -12.74
C TYR A 86 -2.09 -12.33 -14.17
N ASP A 87 -1.27 -11.37 -14.65
CA ASP A 87 -0.84 -11.33 -16.04
C ASP A 87 0.64 -11.67 -16.22
N GLY A 88 1.36 -11.99 -15.15
CA GLY A 88 2.79 -12.29 -15.21
C GLY A 88 3.64 -11.10 -15.61
N PHE A 89 3.16 -9.90 -15.39
CA PHE A 89 3.86 -8.68 -15.73
C PHE A 89 5.09 -8.48 -14.83
N PHE A 90 6.19 -7.97 -15.41
CA PHE A 90 7.40 -7.65 -14.64
C PHE A 90 7.64 -6.15 -14.64
N VAL A 91 7.91 -5.59 -13.46
CA VAL A 91 8.36 -4.21 -13.35
C VAL A 91 9.88 -4.17 -13.31
N ARG A 92 10.44 -3.05 -13.72
CA ARG A 92 11.88 -2.84 -13.72
C ARG A 92 12.30 -2.20 -12.39
N GLU A 93 13.59 -2.30 -12.09
CA GLU A 93 14.13 -1.74 -10.86
C GLU A 93 13.87 -0.24 -10.75
N ASP A 94 13.94 0.50 -11.87
CA ASP A 94 13.73 1.96 -11.85
C ASP A 94 12.29 2.32 -11.47
N TYR A 95 11.30 1.50 -11.82
CA TYR A 95 9.93 1.71 -11.36
C TYR A 95 9.89 1.75 -9.84
N LEU A 96 10.50 0.76 -9.21
CA LEU A 96 10.56 0.65 -7.75
C LEU A 96 11.38 1.80 -7.14
N THR A 97 12.56 2.07 -7.68
CA THR A 97 13.47 3.08 -7.14
C THR A 97 12.83 4.46 -7.11
N ARG A 98 12.12 4.82 -8.17
CA ARG A 98 11.47 6.13 -8.27
C ARG A 98 10.31 6.28 -7.29
N ARG A 99 9.62 5.21 -6.99
CA ARG A 99 8.40 5.24 -6.18
C ARG A 99 8.64 4.96 -4.71
N LYS A 100 9.74 4.32 -4.38
CA LYS A 100 10.02 3.88 -3.01
C LYS A 100 9.91 5.01 -1.97
N PRO A 101 10.48 6.20 -2.17
CA PRO A 101 10.35 7.25 -1.16
C PRO A 101 8.91 7.62 -0.87
N THR A 102 8.07 7.72 -1.90
CA THR A 102 6.65 8.05 -1.74
C THR A 102 5.88 6.89 -1.09
N VAL A 103 6.21 5.65 -1.48
CA VAL A 103 5.62 4.46 -0.86
C VAL A 103 5.89 4.44 0.64
N LEU A 104 7.12 4.71 1.05
CA LEU A 104 7.48 4.73 2.47
C LEU A 104 6.79 5.86 3.22
N GLU A 105 6.59 7.00 2.57
CA GLU A 105 5.86 8.12 3.17
C GLU A 105 4.38 7.78 3.35
N ILE A 106 3.77 7.13 2.37
CA ILE A 106 2.38 6.67 2.47
C ILE A 106 2.25 5.69 3.65
N ILE A 107 3.16 4.73 3.75
CA ILE A 107 3.15 3.75 4.84
C ILE A 107 3.28 4.46 6.19
N ARG A 108 4.19 5.44 6.30
CA ARG A 108 4.37 6.23 7.51
C ARG A 108 3.08 6.94 7.93
N LYS A 109 2.41 7.58 6.97
CA LYS A 109 1.15 8.30 7.23
C LYS A 109 0.05 7.33 7.68
N LEU A 110 -0.05 6.18 7.03
CA LEU A 110 -1.05 5.17 7.40
C LEU A 110 -0.81 4.62 8.81
N LYS A 111 0.44 4.33 9.16
CA LYS A 111 0.78 3.86 10.50
C LYS A 111 0.48 4.91 11.55
N LEU A 112 0.83 6.17 11.28
CA LEU A 112 0.57 7.28 12.20
C LEU A 112 -0.92 7.41 12.45
N LEU A 113 -1.72 7.33 11.39
CA LEU A 113 -3.17 7.42 11.50
C LEU A 113 -3.75 6.29 12.35
N ILE A 114 -3.27 5.07 12.16
CA ILE A 114 -3.71 3.91 12.97
C ILE A 114 -3.35 4.14 14.44
N ASN A 115 -2.13 4.59 14.71
CA ASN A 115 -1.69 4.85 16.09
C ASN A 115 -2.54 5.93 16.76
N GLU A 116 -2.90 6.98 16.04
CA GLU A 116 -3.77 8.02 16.56
C GLU A 116 -5.16 7.46 16.92
N LYS A 117 -5.71 6.61 16.06
CA LYS A 117 -7.01 5.99 16.31
C LYS A 117 -6.99 5.05 17.51
N LEU A 118 -5.90 4.31 17.69
CA LEU A 118 -5.76 3.38 18.81
C LEU A 118 -5.48 4.08 20.14
N SER A 119 -5.02 5.33 20.11
CA SER A 119 -4.73 6.13 21.30
C SER A 119 -5.99 6.78 21.90
N HIS A 120 -7.09 6.70 21.20
CA HIS A 120 -8.37 7.27 21.65
C HIS A 120 -9.40 6.16 22.01
#